data_3b9b4eb0d9221bb174bc36d2fb1f8c07
#
_entry.id   3b9b4eb0d9221bb174bc36d2fb1f8c07
#
_cell.length_a   1.000
_cell.length_b   1.000
_cell.length_c   1.000
_cell.angle_alpha   90.00
_cell.angle_beta   90.00
_cell.angle_gamma   90.00
#
_symmetry.space_group_name_H-M   'P 1'
#
loop_
_entity.id
_entity.type
_entity.pdbx_description
1 polymer ?
#
loop_
_entity_poly.entity_id
_entity_poly.type
_entity_poly.pdbx_seq_one_letter_code
_entity_poly.pdbx_strand_id
1 'polypeptide(L)'
;MEHYAGIDVSLELSSVCVVDATGRIVREAKVASEPEALIAWLRGLGLELARVGLEAGPLSQWLHAAMRDAGLPVELLETRHVRDAFKAMPVKTDRKDARGIAQLMQIGRAHV
;
A
#
# COMPACT_ATOMS: atom_id res chain seq x y z
N MET A 1 3.41 5.95 -16.54
CA MET A 1 4.41 5.66 -15.50
C MET A 1 3.73 4.92 -14.35
N GLU A 2 4.30 3.82 -13.91
CA GLU A 2 3.73 3.01 -12.84
C GLU A 2 3.91 3.66 -11.47
N HIS A 3 2.89 3.49 -10.63
CA HIS A 3 2.90 3.97 -9.26
C HIS A 3 2.58 2.81 -8.32
N TYR A 4 2.96 2.96 -7.06
CA TYR A 4 2.82 1.92 -6.05
C TYR A 4 2.25 2.55 -4.80
N ALA A 5 1.31 1.88 -4.15
CA ALA A 5 0.68 2.41 -2.95
C ALA A 5 0.86 1.48 -1.77
N GLY A 6 0.95 2.08 -0.59
CA GLY A 6 0.95 1.36 0.68
C GLY A 6 -0.15 1.91 1.57
N ILE A 7 -0.84 1.03 2.25
CA ILE A 7 -1.93 1.40 3.15
C ILE A 7 -1.64 0.83 4.54
N ASP A 8 -1.52 1.73 5.50
CA ASP A 8 -1.41 1.39 6.92
C ASP A 8 -2.80 1.49 7.53
N VAL A 9 -3.44 0.35 7.72
CA VAL A 9 -4.84 0.27 8.15
C VAL A 9 -4.97 0.50 9.64
N SER A 10 -5.87 1.40 10.02
CA SER A 10 -6.27 1.64 11.40
C SER A 10 -7.81 1.63 11.48
N LEU A 11 -8.35 1.69 12.70
CA LEU A 11 -9.78 1.53 12.91
C LEU A 11 -10.63 2.58 12.21
N GLU A 12 -10.24 3.84 12.29
CA GLU A 12 -11.04 4.94 11.74
C GLU A 12 -10.45 5.50 10.45
N LEU A 13 -9.17 5.85 10.48
CA LEU A 13 -8.48 6.43 9.33
C LEU A 13 -7.26 5.60 9.00
N SER A 14 -7.13 5.25 7.75
CA SER A 14 -5.94 4.58 7.23
C SER A 14 -5.01 5.60 6.61
N SER A 15 -3.71 5.41 6.80
CA SER A 15 -2.70 6.22 6.13
C SER A 15 -2.39 5.60 4.78
N VAL A 16 -2.39 6.42 3.73
CA VAL A 16 -2.07 5.94 2.38
C VAL A 16 -0.89 6.75 1.84
N CYS A 17 0.06 6.05 1.25
CA CYS A 17 1.21 6.67 0.60
C CYS A 17 1.34 6.10 -0.82
N VAL A 18 1.57 6.99 -1.79
CA VAL A 18 1.78 6.59 -3.17
C VAL A 18 3.18 7.05 -3.60
N VAL A 19 3.94 6.12 -4.17
CA VAL A 19 5.28 6.41 -4.68
C VAL A 19 5.33 6.13 -6.18
N ASP A 20 6.27 6.79 -6.87
CA ASP A 20 6.52 6.54 -8.29
C ASP A 20 7.48 5.36 -8.49
N ALA A 21 7.86 5.09 -9.73
CA ALA A 21 8.73 3.97 -10.07
C ALA A 21 10.14 4.09 -9.48
N THR A 22 10.52 5.28 -9.03
CA THR A 22 11.83 5.51 -8.38
C THR A 22 11.74 5.44 -6.86
N GLY A 23 10.54 5.24 -6.30
CA GLY A 23 10.33 5.21 -4.86
C GLY A 23 10.09 6.57 -4.23
N ARG A 24 9.96 7.61 -5.05
CA ARG A 24 9.69 8.97 -4.55
C ARG A 24 8.22 9.12 -4.19
N ILE A 25 7.95 9.74 -3.03
CA ILE A 25 6.58 9.97 -2.57
C ILE A 25 5.90 11.01 -3.47
N VAL A 26 4.77 10.62 -4.05
CA VAL A 26 3.96 11.46 -4.93
C VAL A 26 2.77 12.05 -4.18
N ARG A 27 2.16 11.24 -3.31
CA ARG A 27 0.95 11.63 -2.60
C ARG A 27 0.83 10.89 -1.29
N GLU A 28 0.35 11.58 -0.27
CA GLU A 28 0.03 10.96 1.03
C GLU A 28 -1.29 11.53 1.54
N ALA A 29 -2.07 10.71 2.22
CA ALA A 29 -3.32 11.15 2.82
C ALA A 29 -3.78 10.19 3.90
N LYS A 30 -4.68 10.67 4.75
CA LYS A 30 -5.45 9.81 5.66
C LYS A 30 -6.85 9.68 5.08
N VAL A 31 -7.30 8.45 4.94
CA VAL A 31 -8.57 8.13 4.29
C VAL A 31 -9.37 7.23 5.24
N ALA A 32 -10.68 7.40 5.28
CA ALA A 32 -11.52 6.57 6.12
C ALA A 32 -11.27 5.09 5.82
N SER A 33 -11.20 4.27 6.88
CA SER A 33 -10.93 2.84 6.77
C SER A 33 -12.17 2.08 6.30
N GLU A 34 -12.63 2.46 5.13
CA GLU A 34 -13.79 1.89 4.46
C GLU A 34 -13.44 1.62 3.00
N PRO A 35 -13.90 0.49 2.42
CA PRO A 35 -13.56 0.16 1.04
C PRO A 35 -13.92 1.26 0.05
N GLU A 36 -15.11 1.83 0.18
CA GLU A 36 -15.60 2.85 -0.75
C GLU A 36 -14.71 4.09 -0.74
N ALA A 37 -14.30 4.54 0.46
CA ALA A 37 -13.47 5.72 0.61
C ALA A 37 -12.07 5.48 0.01
N LEU A 38 -11.48 4.34 0.31
CA LEU A 38 -10.15 3.99 -0.21
C LEU A 38 -10.15 3.81 -1.72
N ILE A 39 -11.15 3.12 -2.25
CA ILE A 39 -11.29 2.92 -3.69
C ILE A 39 -11.46 4.26 -4.41
N ALA A 40 -12.34 5.11 -3.89
CA ALA A 40 -12.59 6.42 -4.49
C ALA A 40 -11.34 7.30 -4.46
N TRP A 41 -10.60 7.28 -3.35
CA TRP A 41 -9.39 8.09 -3.23
C TRP A 41 -8.32 7.63 -4.23
N LEU A 42 -8.09 6.32 -4.32
CA LEU A 42 -7.08 5.77 -5.23
C LEU A 42 -7.45 6.02 -6.70
N ARG A 43 -8.70 5.84 -7.06
CA ARG A 43 -9.17 6.11 -8.42
C ARG A 43 -9.13 7.58 -8.77
N GLY A 44 -9.39 8.44 -7.78
CA GLY A 44 -9.38 9.88 -7.97
C GLY A 44 -8.00 10.46 -8.26
N LEU A 45 -6.92 9.69 -8.02
CA LEU A 45 -5.57 10.15 -8.30
C LEU A 45 -5.28 10.27 -9.80
N GLY A 46 -5.98 9.49 -10.64
CA GLY A 46 -5.70 9.45 -12.06
C GLY A 46 -4.35 8.85 -12.40
N LEU A 47 -3.77 8.05 -11.49
CA LEU A 47 -2.47 7.43 -11.66
C LEU A 47 -2.62 5.94 -11.95
N GLU A 48 -1.67 5.39 -12.73
CA GLU A 48 -1.62 3.96 -12.96
C GLU A 48 -0.96 3.27 -11.77
N LEU A 49 -1.75 2.53 -11.02
CA LEU A 49 -1.27 1.80 -9.84
C LEU A 49 -0.90 0.37 -10.25
N ALA A 50 0.36 0.03 -10.11
CA ALA A 50 0.86 -1.30 -10.42
C ALA A 50 0.65 -2.28 -9.29
N ARG A 51 0.79 -1.82 -8.04
CA ARG A 51 0.59 -2.64 -6.84
C ARG A 51 0.11 -1.75 -5.70
N VAL A 52 -0.80 -2.29 -4.91
CA VAL A 52 -1.28 -1.63 -3.69
C VAL A 52 -1.15 -2.64 -2.55
N GLY A 53 -0.33 -2.33 -1.56
CA GLY A 53 -0.08 -3.23 -0.44
C GLY A 53 -0.78 -2.78 0.82
N LEU A 54 -1.30 -3.74 1.58
CA LEU A 54 -1.76 -3.49 2.94
C LEU A 54 -1.37 -4.66 3.82
N GLU A 55 -0.98 -4.35 5.06
CA GLU A 55 -0.56 -5.37 6.01
C GLU A 55 -1.76 -6.06 6.63
N ALA A 56 -1.68 -7.37 6.80
CA ALA A 56 -2.76 -8.17 7.36
C ALA A 56 -3.10 -7.74 8.79
N GLY A 57 -4.36 -7.58 9.07
CA GLY A 57 -4.88 -7.16 10.36
C GLY A 57 -6.40 -7.32 10.39
N PRO A 58 -7.08 -6.92 11.48
CA PRO A 58 -8.51 -7.18 11.64
C PRO A 58 -9.40 -6.67 10.53
N LEU A 59 -9.12 -5.48 9.99
CA LEU A 59 -9.92 -4.89 8.91
C LEU A 59 -9.37 -5.18 7.52
N SER A 60 -8.12 -5.65 7.44
CA SER A 60 -7.40 -5.71 6.18
C SER A 60 -8.00 -6.72 5.20
N GLN A 61 -8.49 -7.85 5.70
CA GLN A 61 -9.11 -8.86 4.82
C GLN A 61 -10.36 -8.32 4.14
N TRP A 62 -11.19 -7.62 4.89
CA TRP A 62 -12.39 -6.98 4.37
C TRP A 62 -12.06 -5.93 3.31
N LEU A 63 -11.11 -5.04 3.64
CA LEU A 63 -10.67 -4.00 2.72
C LEU A 63 -10.05 -4.60 1.46
N HIS A 64 -9.18 -5.60 1.64
CA HIS A 64 -8.51 -6.27 0.52
C HIS A 64 -9.51 -6.90 -0.44
N ALA A 65 -10.48 -7.65 0.10
CA ALA A 65 -11.48 -8.32 -0.73
C ALA A 65 -12.30 -7.31 -1.55
N ALA A 66 -12.75 -6.23 -0.92
CA ALA A 66 -13.56 -5.22 -1.60
C ALA A 66 -12.77 -4.47 -2.66
N MET A 67 -11.51 -4.11 -2.35
CA MET A 67 -10.66 -3.40 -3.29
C MET A 67 -10.27 -4.29 -4.48
N ARG A 68 -10.01 -5.57 -4.23
CA ARG A 68 -9.74 -6.53 -5.28
C ARG A 68 -10.95 -6.67 -6.21
N ASP A 69 -12.14 -6.78 -5.63
CA ASP A 69 -13.38 -6.90 -6.42
C ASP A 69 -13.64 -5.65 -7.26
N ALA A 70 -13.13 -4.50 -6.83
CA ALA A 70 -13.21 -3.25 -7.58
C ALA A 70 -12.18 -3.17 -8.72
N GLY A 71 -11.31 -4.17 -8.86
CA GLY A 71 -10.32 -4.22 -9.92
C GLY A 71 -8.98 -3.58 -9.59
N LEU A 72 -8.73 -3.27 -8.32
CA LEU A 72 -7.44 -2.71 -7.90
C LEU A 72 -6.41 -3.83 -7.69
N PRO A 73 -5.12 -3.57 -8.02
CA PRO A 73 -4.07 -4.57 -7.88
C PRO A 73 -3.58 -4.65 -6.42
N VAL A 74 -4.48 -5.03 -5.51
CA VAL A 74 -4.19 -5.08 -4.08
C VAL A 74 -3.55 -6.39 -3.65
N GLU A 75 -2.62 -6.29 -2.70
CA GLU A 75 -1.94 -7.43 -2.10
C GLU A 75 -2.04 -7.33 -0.59
N LEU A 76 -2.45 -8.41 0.04
CA LEU A 76 -2.51 -8.50 1.50
C LEU A 76 -1.20 -9.10 1.99
N LEU A 77 -0.45 -8.33 2.77
CA LEU A 77 0.89 -8.70 3.22
C LEU A 77 0.83 -9.24 4.65
N GLU A 78 1.43 -10.40 4.87
CA GLU A 78 1.55 -10.94 6.21
C GLU A 78 2.64 -10.22 6.98
N THR A 79 2.41 -9.96 8.27
CA THR A 79 3.33 -9.24 9.14
C THR A 79 4.74 -9.84 9.11
N ARG A 80 4.84 -11.16 9.10
CA ARG A 80 6.14 -11.84 9.04
C ARG A 80 6.88 -11.50 7.75
N HIS A 81 6.22 -11.55 6.61
CA HIS A 81 6.83 -11.26 5.32
C HIS A 81 7.25 -9.79 5.21
N VAL A 82 6.44 -8.89 5.73
CA VAL A 82 6.77 -7.46 5.75
C VAL A 82 8.02 -7.22 6.59
N ARG A 83 8.10 -7.84 7.77
CA ARG A 83 9.24 -7.71 8.66
C ARG A 83 10.53 -8.22 8.02
N ASP A 84 10.47 -9.40 7.40
CA ASP A 84 11.64 -9.99 6.74
C ASP A 84 12.07 -9.17 5.53
N ALA A 85 11.12 -8.66 4.77
CA ALA A 85 11.42 -7.82 3.61
C ALA A 85 12.10 -6.52 4.04
N PHE A 86 11.67 -5.89 5.13
CA PHE A 86 12.30 -4.67 5.63
C PHE A 86 13.73 -4.92 6.09
N LYS A 87 14.02 -6.09 6.67
CA LYS A 87 15.38 -6.44 7.07
C LYS A 87 16.31 -6.57 5.87
N ALA A 88 15.78 -7.00 4.73
CA ALA A 88 16.56 -7.20 3.52
C ALA A 88 16.69 -5.95 2.66
N MET A 89 15.98 -4.88 2.99
CA MET A 89 16.02 -3.64 2.20
C MET A 89 17.33 -2.88 2.42
N PRO A 90 17.93 -2.39 1.34
CA PRO A 90 19.19 -1.63 1.45
C PRO A 90 19.01 -0.28 2.14
N VAL A 91 17.80 0.27 2.15
CA VAL A 91 17.48 1.50 2.88
C VAL A 91 16.73 1.13 4.14
N LYS A 92 17.26 1.54 5.28
CA LYS A 92 16.62 1.26 6.56
C LYS A 92 15.36 2.10 6.72
N THR A 93 14.23 1.52 6.39
CA THR A 93 12.95 2.05 6.84
C THR A 93 12.49 1.17 7.99
N ASP A 94 12.55 1.69 9.20
CA ASP A 94 12.10 0.97 10.40
C ASP A 94 10.59 0.95 10.51
N ARG A 95 9.88 1.33 9.46
CA ARG A 95 8.47 1.62 9.58
C ARG A 95 7.60 0.70 8.74
N LYS A 96 6.69 0.00 9.42
CA LYS A 96 5.60 -0.73 8.81
C LYS A 96 4.45 0.21 8.46
N ASP A 97 4.76 1.48 8.23
CA ASP A 97 3.76 2.48 7.87
C ASP A 97 3.49 2.47 6.37
N ALA A 98 2.59 3.34 5.95
CA ALA A 98 2.19 3.42 4.55
C ALA A 98 3.37 3.67 3.62
N ARG A 99 4.33 4.49 4.03
CA ARG A 99 5.53 4.78 3.23
C ARG A 99 6.36 3.53 3.02
N GLY A 100 6.62 2.79 4.09
CA GLY A 100 7.39 1.55 4.02
C GLY A 100 6.72 0.51 3.15
N ILE A 101 5.41 0.36 3.27
CA ILE A 101 4.64 -0.58 2.46
C ILE A 101 4.67 -0.17 0.98
N ALA A 102 4.51 1.12 0.67
CA ALA A 102 4.57 1.61 -0.70
C ALA A 102 5.94 1.35 -1.33
N GLN A 103 7.01 1.60 -0.59
CA GLN A 103 8.37 1.33 -1.05
C GLN A 103 8.60 -0.18 -1.26
N LEU A 104 8.06 -1.00 -0.36
CA LEU A 104 8.14 -2.44 -0.51
C LEU A 104 7.45 -2.91 -1.80
N MET A 105 6.31 -2.34 -2.14
CA MET A 105 5.61 -2.65 -3.37
C MET A 105 6.46 -2.27 -4.59
N GLN A 106 7.10 -1.11 -4.55
CA GLN A 106 7.95 -0.63 -5.64
C GLN A 106 9.20 -1.51 -5.79
N ILE A 107 9.90 -1.80 -4.70
CA ILE A 107 11.11 -2.61 -4.73
C ILE A 107 10.81 -4.04 -5.15
N GLY A 108 9.74 -4.63 -4.64
CA GLY A 108 9.32 -5.97 -5.02
C GLY A 108 9.06 -6.10 -6.51
N ARG A 109 8.53 -5.06 -7.13
CA ARG A 109 8.29 -5.04 -8.58
C ARG A 109 9.61 -5.08 -9.37
N ALA A 110 10.64 -4.39 -8.84
CA ALA A 110 11.93 -4.31 -9.52
C ALA A 110 12.68 -5.63 -9.50
N HIS A 111 12.35 -6.54 -8.60
CA HIS A 111 13.05 -7.81 -8.41
C HIS A 111 12.34 -9.03 -8.99
N VAL A 112 11.25 -8.80 -9.70
CA VAL A 112 10.48 -9.89 -10.32
C VAL A 112 11.03 -10.23 -11.70
#